data_44268c41e9659f3b2ce2aa98f39de976
#
_entry.id   44268c41e9659f3b2ce2aa98f39de976
#
_cell.length_a   1.000
_cell.length_b   1.000
_cell.length_c   1.000
_cell.angle_alpha   90.00
_cell.angle_beta   90.00
_cell.angle_gamma   90.00
#
_symmetry.space_group_name_H-M   'P 1'
#
loop_
_entity.id
_entity.type
_entity.pdbx_description
1 polymer ?
#
loop_
_entity_poly.entity_id
_entity_poly.type
_entity_poly.pdbx_seq_one_letter_code
_entity_poly.pdbx_strand_id
1 'polypeptide(L)'
;LSTLAFDYPRRSKFFKIQLEEFLLLSKEENFNPEEIEGSIAGAMGYGQFMPDSYRDYAVDFDNDGVRDILNNPVDAIGSVANFLNKKGKWKPNAPIAIRAKAINEIKEIKSSFKPYMTSMELEKIGLVASEGIPGNLKFVPISLDLEDGYEYWLGFDNYHSISRYNRSKLYVMAVFEFSNSLSKFL
;
A
#
# COMPACT_ATOMS: atom_id res chain seq x y z
N LEU A 1 20.00 7.98 -5.00
CA LEU A 1 19.38 9.07 -4.22
C LEU A 1 20.06 10.41 -4.46
N SER A 2 21.40 10.51 -4.49
CA SER A 2 22.13 11.78 -4.67
C SER A 2 21.71 12.54 -5.94
N THR A 3 21.69 11.88 -7.10
CA THR A 3 21.21 12.47 -8.36
C THR A 3 19.78 13.02 -8.23
N LEU A 4 18.87 12.27 -7.63
CA LEU A 4 17.50 12.71 -7.43
C LEU A 4 17.37 13.87 -6.42
N ALA A 5 18.28 13.92 -5.43
CA ALA A 5 18.30 14.99 -4.43
C ALA A 5 18.82 16.32 -5.02
N PHE A 6 19.81 16.27 -5.92
CA PHE A 6 20.50 17.47 -6.37
C PHE A 6 20.20 17.85 -7.83
N ASP A 7 20.00 16.86 -8.72
CA ASP A 7 19.86 17.08 -10.15
C ASP A 7 18.42 16.89 -10.68
N TYR A 8 17.46 16.63 -9.78
CA TYR A 8 16.03 16.48 -10.12
C TYR A 8 15.16 17.53 -9.39
N PRO A 9 15.06 18.76 -9.89
CA PRO A 9 14.44 19.89 -9.17
C PRO A 9 13.00 19.64 -8.70
N ARG A 10 12.20 18.92 -9.51
CA ARG A 10 10.77 18.69 -9.25
C ARG A 10 10.49 17.98 -7.91
N ARG A 11 11.40 17.13 -7.44
CA ARG A 11 11.25 16.37 -6.18
C ARG A 11 12.50 16.45 -5.29
N SER A 12 13.40 17.39 -5.55
CA SER A 12 14.68 17.55 -4.84
C SER A 12 14.49 17.59 -3.32
N LYS A 13 13.53 18.37 -2.82
CA LYS A 13 13.26 18.47 -1.38
C LYS A 13 12.93 17.11 -0.75
N PHE A 14 12.10 16.29 -1.40
CA PHE A 14 11.77 14.95 -0.93
C PHE A 14 13.00 14.04 -0.92
N PHE A 15 13.76 14.02 -2.03
CA PHE A 15 14.91 13.13 -2.13
C PHE A 15 16.11 13.55 -1.26
N LYS A 16 16.24 14.84 -0.91
CA LYS A 16 17.21 15.29 0.09
C LYS A 16 16.91 14.70 1.47
N ILE A 17 15.64 14.69 1.87
CA ILE A 17 15.21 14.02 3.11
C ILE A 17 15.52 12.52 3.04
N GLN A 18 15.17 11.86 1.94
CA GLN A 18 15.47 10.43 1.80
C GLN A 18 16.95 10.10 1.79
N LEU A 19 17.79 10.97 1.25
CA LEU A 19 19.23 10.80 1.30
C LEU A 19 19.78 10.96 2.73
N GLU A 20 19.29 11.94 3.47
CA GLU A 20 19.63 12.12 4.90
C GLU A 20 19.24 10.90 5.70
N GLU A 21 17.98 10.44 5.56
CA GLU A 21 17.47 9.23 6.22
C GLU A 21 18.29 7.98 5.87
N PHE A 22 18.74 7.87 4.61
CA PHE A 22 19.59 6.76 4.16
C PHE A 22 20.97 6.78 4.81
N LEU A 23 21.60 7.94 4.94
CA LEU A 23 22.90 8.07 5.59
C LEU A 23 22.81 7.79 7.11
N LEU A 24 21.72 8.24 7.74
CA LEU A 24 21.45 7.92 9.14
C LEU A 24 21.21 6.42 9.32
N LEU A 25 20.38 5.81 8.47
CA LEU A 25 20.09 4.38 8.47
C LEU A 25 21.37 3.55 8.30
N SER A 26 22.25 3.94 7.35
CA SER A 26 23.51 3.20 7.12
C SER A 26 24.40 3.17 8.36
N LYS A 27 24.37 4.25 9.16
CA LYS A 27 25.09 4.33 10.42
C LYS A 27 24.41 3.50 11.51
N GLU A 28 23.08 3.51 11.59
CA GLU A 28 22.30 2.76 12.56
C GLU A 28 22.42 1.25 12.38
N GLU A 29 22.32 0.79 11.13
CA GLU A 29 22.38 -0.64 10.79
C GLU A 29 23.82 -1.11 10.42
N ASN A 30 24.81 -0.21 10.51
CA ASN A 30 26.22 -0.50 10.26
C ASN A 30 26.53 -1.15 8.91
N PHE A 31 25.88 -0.66 7.84
CA PHE A 31 26.17 -1.09 6.46
C PHE A 31 26.89 0.01 5.64
N ASN A 32 27.64 -0.41 4.63
CA ASN A 32 28.27 0.52 3.71
C ASN A 32 27.21 1.10 2.73
N PRO A 33 26.94 2.41 2.76
CA PRO A 33 25.93 3.03 1.89
C PRO A 33 26.24 2.92 0.38
N GLU A 34 27.51 2.67 0.00
CA GLU A 34 27.90 2.51 -1.39
C GLU A 34 27.59 1.12 -1.96
N GLU A 35 27.33 0.13 -1.08
CA GLU A 35 27.06 -1.26 -1.46
C GLU A 35 25.56 -1.59 -1.53
N ILE A 36 24.70 -0.69 -1.03
CA ILE A 36 23.26 -0.94 -0.99
C ILE A 36 22.62 -0.64 -2.34
N GLU A 37 22.04 -1.65 -2.93
CA GLU A 37 21.24 -1.53 -4.13
C GLU A 37 19.80 -1.12 -3.83
N GLY A 38 19.21 -0.37 -4.74
CA GLY A 38 17.83 0.09 -4.62
C GLY A 38 17.20 0.35 -5.99
N SER A 39 15.89 0.60 -5.96
CA SER A 39 15.16 1.02 -7.17
C SER A 39 15.66 2.37 -7.67
N ILE A 40 15.29 2.75 -8.89
CA ILE A 40 15.61 4.07 -9.45
C ILE A 40 15.14 5.23 -8.56
N ALA A 41 14.14 5.02 -7.72
CA ALA A 41 13.65 5.99 -6.74
C ALA A 41 14.30 5.84 -5.35
N GLY A 42 15.21 4.88 -5.16
CA GLY A 42 15.90 4.63 -3.89
C GLY A 42 15.10 3.80 -2.88
N ALA A 43 14.13 3.01 -3.33
CA ALA A 43 13.46 2.03 -2.50
C ALA A 43 14.31 0.77 -2.37
N MET A 44 14.36 0.14 -1.18
CA MET A 44 15.34 -0.87 -0.81
C MET A 44 14.69 -2.16 -0.30
N GLY A 45 15.40 -3.28 -0.49
CA GLY A 45 15.09 -4.61 0.05
C GLY A 45 13.81 -5.23 -0.49
N TYR A 46 13.40 -6.34 0.11
CA TYR A 46 12.20 -7.08 -0.29
C TYR A 46 10.92 -6.24 -0.24
N GLY A 47 10.76 -5.43 0.78
CA GLY A 47 9.61 -4.55 0.95
C GLY A 47 9.64 -3.29 0.08
N GLN A 48 10.75 -3.00 -0.62
CA GLN A 48 10.93 -1.76 -1.37
C GLN A 48 10.61 -0.52 -0.52
N PHE A 49 11.13 -0.48 0.71
CA PHE A 49 10.97 0.65 1.60
C PHE A 49 11.84 1.83 1.17
N MET A 50 11.27 3.02 1.25
CA MET A 50 12.08 4.24 1.24
C MET A 50 12.88 4.34 2.56
N PRO A 51 14.04 5.02 2.58
CA PRO A 51 14.88 5.12 3.78
C PRO A 51 14.16 5.57 5.05
N ASP A 52 13.28 6.57 4.96
CA ASP A 52 12.43 7.00 6.08
C ASP A 52 11.52 5.88 6.59
N SER A 53 10.94 5.13 5.67
CA SER A 53 10.05 4.03 6.01
C SER A 53 10.81 2.84 6.61
N TYR A 54 12.04 2.59 6.19
CA TYR A 54 12.90 1.58 6.81
C TYR A 54 13.15 1.94 8.29
N ARG A 55 13.61 3.16 8.56
CA ARG A 55 13.89 3.61 9.93
C ARG A 55 12.65 3.60 10.82
N ASP A 56 11.50 4.02 10.28
CA ASP A 56 10.26 4.17 11.04
C ASP A 56 9.53 2.83 11.27
N TYR A 57 9.63 1.88 10.34
CA TYR A 57 8.74 0.70 10.33
C TYR A 57 9.44 -0.65 10.23
N ALA A 58 10.73 -0.73 9.89
CA ALA A 58 11.43 -2.01 9.92
C ALA A 58 11.49 -2.56 11.34
N VAL A 59 11.36 -3.88 11.45
CA VAL A 59 11.43 -4.62 12.72
C VAL A 59 12.33 -5.84 12.56
N ASP A 60 13.05 -6.18 13.60
CA ASP A 60 13.67 -7.48 13.82
C ASP A 60 12.54 -8.45 14.24
N PHE A 61 12.06 -9.23 13.29
CA PHE A 61 10.86 -10.05 13.50
C PHE A 61 11.19 -11.48 13.97
N ASP A 62 12.39 -11.97 13.69
CA ASP A 62 12.90 -13.25 14.19
C ASP A 62 13.75 -13.14 15.47
N ASN A 63 13.98 -11.90 15.94
CA ASN A 63 14.71 -11.56 17.16
C ASN A 63 16.18 -12.02 17.14
N ASP A 64 16.84 -11.91 15.98
CA ASP A 64 18.28 -12.18 15.85
C ASP A 64 19.17 -11.00 16.24
N GLY A 65 18.58 -9.85 16.55
CA GLY A 65 19.24 -8.60 16.96
C GLY A 65 19.50 -7.62 15.80
N VAL A 66 19.10 -7.94 14.56
CA VAL A 66 19.31 -7.13 13.37
C VAL A 66 17.98 -6.88 12.67
N ARG A 67 17.72 -5.66 12.19
CA ARG A 67 16.55 -5.34 11.34
C ARG A 67 16.92 -5.44 9.86
N ASP A 68 17.02 -6.63 9.29
CA ASP A 68 17.49 -6.83 7.92
C ASP A 68 16.36 -7.08 6.92
N ILE A 69 15.75 -6.02 6.40
CA ILE A 69 14.77 -6.14 5.31
C ILE A 69 15.41 -6.27 3.92
N LEU A 70 16.75 -6.21 3.84
CA LEU A 70 17.49 -6.33 2.59
C LEU A 70 17.68 -7.81 2.20
N ASN A 71 18.05 -8.66 3.17
CA ASN A 71 18.44 -10.04 2.94
C ASN A 71 17.60 -11.04 3.75
N ASN A 72 16.92 -10.60 4.82
CA ASN A 72 16.09 -11.45 5.68
C ASN A 72 14.60 -11.32 5.31
N PRO A 73 13.99 -12.34 4.65
CA PRO A 73 12.58 -12.29 4.28
C PRO A 73 11.63 -12.31 5.49
N VAL A 74 12.07 -12.84 6.64
CA VAL A 74 11.25 -12.87 7.87
C VAL A 74 11.07 -11.45 8.40
N ASP A 75 12.14 -10.69 8.50
CA ASP A 75 12.10 -9.28 8.89
C ASP A 75 11.33 -8.44 7.87
N ALA A 76 11.53 -8.72 6.58
CA ALA A 76 10.81 -8.01 5.54
C ALA A 76 9.29 -8.19 5.64
N ILE A 77 8.81 -9.41 5.87
CA ILE A 77 7.38 -9.71 6.07
C ILE A 77 6.86 -9.01 7.33
N GLY A 78 7.59 -9.13 8.45
CA GLY A 78 7.25 -8.47 9.71
C GLY A 78 7.21 -6.95 9.57
N SER A 79 8.16 -6.38 8.85
CA SER A 79 8.26 -4.93 8.59
C SER A 79 7.11 -4.41 7.72
N VAL A 80 6.72 -5.15 6.66
CA VAL A 80 5.53 -4.81 5.86
C VAL A 80 4.26 -4.84 6.71
N ALA A 81 4.10 -5.86 7.55
CA ALA A 81 2.97 -5.96 8.48
C ALA A 81 2.96 -4.79 9.48
N ASN A 82 4.11 -4.43 10.04
CA ASN A 82 4.27 -3.28 10.93
C ASN A 82 3.94 -1.95 10.24
N PHE A 83 4.37 -1.76 9.00
CA PHE A 83 4.01 -0.59 8.19
C PHE A 83 2.49 -0.49 8.00
N LEU A 84 1.83 -1.58 7.59
CA LEU A 84 0.37 -1.61 7.42
C LEU A 84 -0.35 -1.30 8.73
N ASN A 85 0.14 -1.81 9.86
CA ASN A 85 -0.41 -1.53 11.18
C ASN A 85 -0.19 -0.06 11.59
N LYS A 86 1.05 0.42 11.60
CA LYS A 86 1.42 1.74 12.13
C LYS A 86 1.05 2.89 11.19
N LYS A 87 1.50 2.82 9.93
CA LYS A 87 1.27 3.85 8.90
C LYS A 87 -0.09 3.68 8.22
N GLY A 88 -0.44 2.45 7.86
CA GLY A 88 -1.68 2.11 7.19
C GLY A 88 -2.91 2.22 8.09
N LYS A 89 -2.75 2.09 9.42
CA LYS A 89 -3.85 2.01 10.38
C LYS A 89 -4.75 0.81 10.11
N TRP A 90 -4.12 -0.34 9.84
CA TRP A 90 -4.81 -1.60 9.58
C TRP A 90 -5.80 -1.95 10.68
N LYS A 91 -6.97 -2.39 10.30
CA LYS A 91 -8.03 -2.87 11.21
C LYS A 91 -8.14 -4.38 11.11
N PRO A 92 -7.72 -5.14 12.13
CA PRO A 92 -7.88 -6.60 12.14
C PRO A 92 -9.33 -7.01 11.90
N ASN A 93 -9.52 -8.08 11.11
CA ASN A 93 -10.83 -8.65 10.76
C ASN A 93 -11.79 -7.72 9.99
N ALA A 94 -11.36 -6.52 9.62
CA ALA A 94 -12.16 -5.64 8.76
C ALA A 94 -11.94 -5.99 7.27
N PRO A 95 -12.96 -5.82 6.41
CA PRO A 95 -12.85 -6.12 5.00
C PRO A 95 -11.85 -5.18 4.30
N ILE A 96 -11.22 -5.69 3.24
CA ILE A 96 -10.40 -4.89 2.32
C ILE A 96 -11.28 -4.33 1.22
N ALA A 97 -11.91 -5.21 0.44
CA ALA A 97 -12.82 -4.86 -0.65
C ALA A 97 -13.86 -5.97 -0.86
N ILE A 98 -15.00 -5.61 -1.43
CA ILE A 98 -16.04 -6.53 -1.92
C ILE A 98 -16.40 -6.17 -3.36
N ARG A 99 -16.94 -7.13 -4.11
CA ARG A 99 -17.38 -6.87 -5.50
C ARG A 99 -18.65 -6.01 -5.53
N ALA A 100 -18.76 -5.21 -6.59
CA ALA A 100 -19.96 -4.46 -6.93
C ALA A 100 -20.39 -4.78 -8.36
N LYS A 101 -21.66 -4.51 -8.67
CA LYS A 101 -22.24 -4.69 -10.00
C LYS A 101 -22.87 -3.40 -10.49
N ALA A 102 -22.73 -3.14 -11.78
CA ALA A 102 -23.49 -2.09 -12.44
C ALA A 102 -24.95 -2.53 -12.58
N ILE A 103 -25.88 -1.66 -12.22
CA ILE A 103 -27.34 -1.84 -12.45
C ILE A 103 -27.90 -0.84 -13.42
N ASN A 104 -27.19 0.25 -13.69
CA ASN A 104 -27.52 1.29 -14.65
C ASN A 104 -26.23 1.85 -15.24
N GLU A 105 -26.36 2.86 -16.10
CA GLU A 105 -25.22 3.65 -16.56
C GLU A 105 -24.48 4.24 -15.36
N ILE A 106 -23.16 4.00 -15.31
CA ILE A 106 -22.33 4.43 -14.18
C ILE A 106 -22.03 5.92 -14.30
N LYS A 107 -22.44 6.67 -13.28
CA LYS A 107 -22.05 8.07 -13.14
C LYS A 107 -20.58 8.16 -12.75
N GLU A 108 -20.00 9.35 -12.90
CA GLU A 108 -18.61 9.61 -12.56
C GLU A 108 -18.27 9.14 -11.13
N ILE A 109 -17.25 8.29 -11.03
CA ILE A 109 -16.71 7.81 -9.78
C ILE A 109 -15.56 8.73 -9.37
N LYS A 110 -15.74 9.43 -8.23
CA LYS A 110 -14.68 10.27 -7.67
C LYS A 110 -13.45 9.44 -7.31
N SER A 111 -12.30 9.76 -7.89
CA SER A 111 -11.03 9.13 -7.55
C SER A 111 -10.66 9.41 -6.09
N SER A 112 -10.64 8.37 -5.27
CA SER A 112 -10.25 8.42 -3.86
C SER A 112 -9.69 7.07 -3.43
N PHE A 113 -8.84 7.08 -2.42
CA PHE A 113 -8.45 5.86 -1.69
C PHE A 113 -9.15 5.76 -0.33
N LYS A 114 -9.59 6.90 0.19
CA LYS A 114 -10.24 6.96 1.50
C LYS A 114 -11.74 6.74 1.34
N PRO A 115 -12.34 5.82 2.14
CA PRO A 115 -13.78 5.61 2.16
C PRO A 115 -14.57 6.90 2.44
N TYR A 116 -15.60 7.16 1.62
CA TYR A 116 -16.42 8.38 1.76
C TYR A 116 -17.91 8.14 1.54
N MET A 117 -18.29 7.07 0.83
CA MET A 117 -19.65 6.78 0.37
C MET A 117 -20.36 5.80 1.29
N THR A 118 -21.65 5.93 1.39
CA THR A 118 -22.57 5.03 2.11
C THR A 118 -23.39 4.19 1.14
N SER A 119 -24.04 3.13 1.64
CA SER A 119 -24.87 2.24 0.81
C SER A 119 -25.99 2.99 0.09
N MET A 120 -26.63 3.99 0.73
CA MET A 120 -27.70 4.79 0.10
C MET A 120 -27.22 5.66 -1.08
N GLU A 121 -25.93 5.96 -1.13
CA GLU A 121 -25.34 6.76 -2.20
C GLU A 121 -24.87 5.90 -3.37
N LEU A 122 -24.64 4.59 -3.14
CA LEU A 122 -24.10 3.67 -4.14
C LEU A 122 -25.05 3.50 -5.33
N GLU A 123 -26.33 3.26 -5.08
CA GLU A 123 -27.36 3.07 -6.10
C GLU A 123 -27.55 4.34 -6.97
N LYS A 124 -27.36 5.52 -6.38
CA LYS A 124 -27.45 6.80 -7.10
C LYS A 124 -26.37 6.97 -8.18
N ILE A 125 -25.26 6.24 -8.06
CA ILE A 125 -24.20 6.22 -9.08
C ILE A 125 -24.31 5.01 -10.01
N GLY A 126 -25.36 4.18 -9.90
CA GLY A 126 -25.60 3.04 -10.78
C GLY A 126 -24.95 1.73 -10.35
N LEU A 127 -24.45 1.63 -9.12
CA LEU A 127 -23.80 0.43 -8.56
C LEU A 127 -24.60 -0.18 -7.42
N VAL A 128 -24.46 -1.50 -7.26
CA VAL A 128 -24.89 -2.23 -6.05
C VAL A 128 -23.78 -3.16 -5.58
N ALA A 129 -23.70 -3.41 -4.29
CA ALA A 129 -22.81 -4.43 -3.75
C ALA A 129 -23.26 -5.84 -4.19
N SER A 130 -22.31 -6.72 -4.51
CA SER A 130 -22.62 -8.12 -4.90
C SER A 130 -22.94 -8.99 -3.70
N GLU A 131 -22.61 -8.54 -2.50
CA GLU A 131 -22.87 -9.18 -1.21
C GLU A 131 -23.22 -8.13 -0.15
N GLY A 132 -23.66 -8.56 1.01
CA GLY A 132 -24.02 -7.64 2.09
C GLY A 132 -22.83 -6.77 2.54
N ILE A 133 -23.03 -5.45 2.60
CA ILE A 133 -22.03 -4.54 3.16
C ILE A 133 -22.03 -4.72 4.68
N PRO A 134 -20.88 -5.05 5.30
CA PRO A 134 -20.82 -5.25 6.74
C PRO A 134 -21.14 -3.95 7.50
N GLY A 135 -22.22 -3.96 8.29
CA GLY A 135 -22.63 -2.82 9.10
C GLY A 135 -22.88 -1.54 8.29
N ASN A 136 -22.67 -0.38 8.91
CA ASN A 136 -22.77 0.94 8.28
C ASN A 136 -21.41 1.46 7.81
N LEU A 137 -20.55 0.59 7.28
CA LEU A 137 -19.22 0.98 6.83
C LEU A 137 -19.30 1.91 5.62
N LYS A 138 -18.44 2.92 5.64
CA LYS A 138 -18.15 3.71 4.44
C LYS A 138 -17.20 2.95 3.54
N PHE A 139 -17.29 3.21 2.26
CA PHE A 139 -16.41 2.63 1.24
C PHE A 139 -16.06 3.65 0.15
N VAL A 140 -15.12 3.28 -0.69
CA VAL A 140 -14.80 3.97 -1.93
C VAL A 140 -15.14 3.05 -3.10
N PRO A 141 -15.98 3.48 -4.06
CA PRO A 141 -16.19 2.72 -5.29
C PRO A 141 -14.91 2.73 -6.14
N ILE A 142 -14.57 1.57 -6.69
CA ILE A 142 -13.37 1.34 -7.50
C ILE A 142 -13.84 0.81 -8.85
N SER A 143 -13.31 1.36 -9.91
CA SER A 143 -13.44 0.87 -11.28
C SER A 143 -12.08 0.41 -11.78
N LEU A 144 -11.98 -0.81 -12.26
CA LEU A 144 -10.81 -1.36 -12.93
C LEU A 144 -11.14 -1.62 -14.39
N ASP A 145 -10.22 -1.22 -15.26
CA ASP A 145 -10.36 -1.40 -16.71
C ASP A 145 -10.07 -2.88 -17.04
N LEU A 146 -10.93 -3.50 -17.83
CA LEU A 146 -10.76 -4.79 -18.46
C LEU A 146 -10.63 -4.64 -19.97
N GLU A 147 -10.26 -5.68 -20.70
CA GLU A 147 -10.25 -5.69 -22.15
C GLU A 147 -11.64 -5.33 -22.73
N ASP A 148 -12.70 -5.89 -22.12
CA ASP A 148 -14.08 -5.68 -22.51
C ASP A 148 -14.89 -5.02 -21.38
N GLY A 149 -14.57 -3.76 -21.04
CA GLY A 149 -15.37 -2.97 -20.10
C GLY A 149 -14.71 -2.75 -18.74
N TYR A 150 -15.49 -2.89 -17.67
CA TYR A 150 -15.05 -2.55 -16.32
C TYR A 150 -15.49 -3.60 -15.31
N GLU A 151 -14.67 -3.83 -14.30
CA GLU A 151 -15.12 -4.44 -13.06
C GLU A 151 -15.18 -3.41 -11.93
N TYR A 152 -16.11 -3.63 -11.01
CA TYR A 152 -16.38 -2.69 -9.93
C TYR A 152 -16.21 -3.34 -8.56
N TRP A 153 -15.64 -2.56 -7.63
CA TRP A 153 -15.39 -2.96 -6.26
C TRP A 153 -15.71 -1.84 -5.27
N LEU A 154 -15.90 -2.21 -4.02
CA LEU A 154 -16.07 -1.29 -2.89
C LEU A 154 -14.92 -1.51 -1.93
N GLY A 155 -14.01 -0.53 -1.83
CA GLY A 155 -12.85 -0.57 -0.94
C GLY A 155 -13.17 0.05 0.42
N PHE A 156 -12.80 -0.64 1.50
CA PHE A 156 -12.99 -0.21 2.87
C PHE A 156 -11.72 0.40 3.49
N ASP A 157 -11.67 0.53 4.82
CA ASP A 157 -10.53 1.14 5.51
C ASP A 157 -9.22 0.37 5.25
N ASN A 158 -9.25 -0.97 5.16
CA ASN A 158 -8.05 -1.75 4.86
C ASN A 158 -7.59 -1.63 3.40
N TYR A 159 -8.48 -1.33 2.45
CA TYR A 159 -8.09 -0.88 1.11
C TYR A 159 -7.29 0.42 1.19
N HIS A 160 -7.77 1.38 2.00
CA HIS A 160 -7.01 2.62 2.24
C HIS A 160 -5.67 2.33 2.92
N SER A 161 -5.62 1.40 3.87
CA SER A 161 -4.37 0.99 4.55
C SER A 161 -3.31 0.53 3.56
N ILE A 162 -3.66 -0.36 2.62
CA ILE A 162 -2.73 -0.82 1.58
C ILE A 162 -2.33 0.34 0.66
N SER A 163 -3.25 1.27 0.35
CA SER A 163 -2.92 2.44 -0.47
C SER A 163 -1.91 3.40 0.16
N ARG A 164 -1.66 3.29 1.47
CA ARG A 164 -0.60 4.05 2.15
C ARG A 164 0.80 3.52 1.81
N TYR A 165 0.87 2.26 1.39
CA TYR A 165 2.11 1.65 0.91
C TYR A 165 2.39 2.07 -0.55
N ASN A 166 1.42 1.85 -1.42
CA ASN A 166 1.50 2.29 -2.81
C ASN A 166 0.15 2.86 -3.27
N ARG A 167 0.15 4.12 -3.71
CA ARG A 167 -1.04 4.88 -4.08
C ARG A 167 -1.48 4.58 -5.53
N SER A 168 -1.72 3.31 -5.81
CA SER A 168 -2.25 2.80 -7.08
C SER A 168 -3.41 1.85 -6.81
N LYS A 169 -4.57 2.08 -7.46
CA LYS A 169 -5.74 1.19 -7.33
C LYS A 169 -5.41 -0.24 -7.80
N LEU A 170 -4.65 -0.35 -8.88
CA LEU A 170 -4.20 -1.65 -9.41
C LEU A 170 -3.31 -2.39 -8.43
N TYR A 171 -2.36 -1.68 -7.81
CA TYR A 171 -1.50 -2.28 -6.78
C TYR A 171 -2.31 -2.81 -5.60
N VAL A 172 -3.21 -1.98 -5.05
CA VAL A 172 -4.02 -2.39 -3.88
C VAL A 172 -4.86 -3.62 -4.20
N MET A 173 -5.49 -3.65 -5.37
CA MET A 173 -6.32 -4.78 -5.77
C MET A 173 -5.49 -6.03 -6.09
N ALA A 174 -4.30 -5.88 -6.71
CA ALA A 174 -3.38 -6.99 -6.93
C ALA A 174 -2.91 -7.62 -5.61
N VAL A 175 -2.55 -6.82 -4.60
CA VAL A 175 -2.19 -7.30 -3.25
C VAL A 175 -3.38 -8.05 -2.61
N PHE A 176 -4.59 -7.49 -2.72
CA PHE A 176 -5.81 -8.12 -2.19
C PHE A 176 -6.09 -9.47 -2.84
N GLU A 177 -6.12 -9.54 -4.18
CA GLU A 177 -6.38 -10.79 -4.93
C GLU A 177 -5.28 -11.82 -4.69
N PHE A 178 -4.02 -11.39 -4.61
CA PHE A 178 -2.90 -12.27 -4.28
C PHE A 178 -3.04 -12.85 -2.87
N SER A 179 -3.39 -12.03 -1.87
CA SER A 179 -3.62 -12.52 -0.50
C SER A 179 -4.76 -13.53 -0.41
N ASN A 180 -5.87 -13.29 -1.14
CA ASN A 180 -6.98 -14.24 -1.24
C ASN A 180 -6.57 -15.56 -1.91
N SER A 181 -5.67 -15.50 -2.88
CA SER A 181 -5.14 -16.69 -3.53
C SER A 181 -4.24 -17.49 -2.60
N LEU A 182 -3.34 -16.82 -1.87
CA LEU A 182 -2.47 -17.46 -0.89
C LEU A 182 -3.26 -18.14 0.25
N SER A 183 -4.30 -17.48 0.76
CA SER A 183 -5.11 -18.01 1.87
C SER A 183 -5.80 -19.35 1.57
N LYS A 184 -5.87 -19.75 0.30
CA LYS A 184 -6.41 -21.08 -0.10
C LYS A 184 -5.41 -22.22 0.09
N PHE A 185 -4.14 -21.88 0.32
CA PHE A 185 -3.06 -22.85 0.51
C PHE A 185 -2.58 -22.94 1.97
N LEU A 186 -3.12 -22.07 2.85
CA LEU A 186 -2.87 -22.06 4.28
C LEU A 186 -4.01 -22.71 5.07
#